data_69a1f6e71a5d13502eae305e61aa4d8d
#
_entry.id   69a1f6e71a5d13502eae305e61aa4d8d
#
_cell.length_a   1.000
_cell.length_b   1.000
_cell.length_c   1.000
_cell.angle_alpha   90.00
_cell.angle_beta   90.00
_cell.angle_gamma   90.00
#
_symmetry.space_group_name_H-M   'P 1'
#
loop_
_entity.id
_entity.type
_entity.pdbx_description
1 polymer ?
#
loop_
_entity_poly.entity_id
_entity_poly.type
_entity_poly.pdbx_seq_one_letter_code
_entity_poly.pdbx_strand_id
1 'polypeptide(L)'
;MKYIKVIIDNVSDHTDTFYTYKCNDDEVKRGSVVKVPFGKGNRLKTAYVFDVRNENTDDIPGLKTVSEIISDYSLPEDLVHMCEWMKEKYLCRYIDGIKCVIPPGEAPKRGRRRDPYENMETEPSQAPQLTPEQDSAMHEITPYIKERKHKTFLINGVTSSGKTELYMRVTEKVLEEGRSVIILVPEISLTPQTVNRFMSRFGSEMIAVLHSKLTKGQRYDQWMRVRTGGARILIGARSGIYAPFDDLGAIIIDEEHEASYKSDMTPKYDTIDAAVERGRI
;
A
#
# COMPACT_ATOMS: atom_id res chain seq x y z
N MET A 1 6.45 17.07 24.90
CA MET A 1 6.77 15.64 25.17
C MET A 1 5.52 14.84 24.87
N LYS A 2 5.61 13.84 24.00
CA LYS A 2 4.51 12.96 23.62
C LYS A 2 4.69 11.58 24.20
N TYR A 3 3.62 10.82 24.29
CA TYR A 3 3.59 9.39 24.64
C TYR A 3 3.10 8.61 23.43
N ILE A 4 3.82 7.56 23.06
CA ILE A 4 3.50 6.77 21.88
C ILE A 4 3.28 5.32 22.25
N LYS A 5 2.28 4.68 21.61
CA LYS A 5 2.09 3.23 21.65
C LYS A 5 2.68 2.61 20.38
N VAL A 6 3.54 1.63 20.56
CA VAL A 6 4.27 1.01 19.47
C VAL A 6 4.15 -0.52 19.48
N ILE A 7 4.26 -1.12 18.32
CA ILE A 7 4.54 -2.55 18.13
C ILE A 7 6.01 -2.70 17.80
N ILE A 8 6.68 -3.58 18.54
CA ILE A 8 8.11 -3.87 18.34
C ILE A 8 8.29 -4.81 17.16
N ASP A 9 9.27 -4.56 16.29
CA ASP A 9 9.65 -5.51 15.23
C ASP A 9 10.30 -6.76 15.86
N ASN A 10 9.43 -7.64 16.31
CA ASN A 10 9.81 -8.92 16.89
C ASN A 10 8.73 -9.96 16.63
N VAL A 11 9.12 -11.08 15.99
CA VAL A 11 8.19 -12.17 15.62
C VAL A 11 8.04 -13.11 16.81
N SER A 12 7.21 -12.73 17.78
CA SER A 12 6.93 -13.54 18.98
C SER A 12 5.57 -13.16 19.54
N ASP A 13 4.77 -14.15 19.89
CA ASP A 13 3.45 -13.96 20.51
C ASP A 13 3.55 -13.24 21.88
N HIS A 14 4.65 -13.45 22.61
CA HIS A 14 4.90 -12.78 23.90
C HIS A 14 5.15 -11.27 23.74
N THR A 15 5.46 -10.79 22.55
CA THR A 15 5.75 -9.37 22.27
C THR A 15 4.70 -8.73 21.36
N ASP A 16 3.62 -9.47 21.01
CA ASP A 16 2.53 -8.97 20.18
C ASP A 16 1.54 -8.14 21.02
N THR A 17 2.06 -7.07 21.61
CA THR A 17 1.31 -6.13 22.44
C THR A 17 1.87 -4.73 22.26
N PHE A 18 1.08 -3.72 22.66
CA PHE A 18 1.53 -2.35 22.65
C PHE A 18 2.48 -2.05 23.79
N TYR A 19 3.56 -1.35 23.50
CA TYR A 19 4.51 -0.80 24.45
C TYR A 19 4.47 0.71 24.41
N THR A 20 4.43 1.35 25.59
CA THR A 20 4.39 2.81 25.71
C THR A 20 5.79 3.38 25.90
N TYR A 21 6.12 4.43 25.13
CA TYR A 21 7.38 5.16 25.22
C TYR A 21 7.15 6.66 25.28
N LYS A 22 8.09 7.39 25.88
CA LYS A 22 8.19 8.86 25.77
C LYS A 22 8.84 9.23 24.44
N CYS A 23 8.34 10.28 23.80
CA CYS A 23 8.95 10.86 22.61
C CYS A 23 9.07 12.38 22.80
N ASN A 24 10.28 12.89 22.62
CA ASN A 24 10.56 14.33 22.73
C ASN A 24 10.44 15.05 21.39
N ASP A 25 10.23 14.30 20.31
CA ASP A 25 10.09 14.84 18.97
C ASP A 25 8.60 15.10 18.67
N ASP A 26 8.29 16.33 18.29
CA ASP A 26 6.93 16.78 18.00
C ASP A 26 6.46 16.35 16.61
N GLU A 27 7.36 15.85 15.74
CA GLU A 27 7.00 15.36 14.41
C GLU A 27 6.50 13.90 14.43
N VAL A 28 6.64 13.20 15.58
CA VAL A 28 6.12 11.83 15.71
C VAL A 28 4.61 11.79 15.50
N LYS A 29 4.16 10.88 14.64
CA LYS A 29 2.76 10.64 14.30
C LYS A 29 2.47 9.15 14.18
N ARG A 30 1.18 8.80 14.11
CA ARG A 30 0.73 7.46 13.77
C ARG A 30 1.36 7.04 12.44
N GLY A 31 1.88 5.82 12.35
CA GLY A 31 2.64 5.33 11.19
C GLY A 31 4.13 5.67 11.19
N SER A 32 4.64 6.49 12.12
CA SER A 32 6.08 6.72 12.26
C SER A 32 6.83 5.44 12.60
N VAL A 33 8.04 5.30 12.08
CA VAL A 33 8.95 4.20 12.39
C VAL A 33 10.05 4.73 13.31
N VAL A 34 10.26 4.04 14.44
CA VAL A 34 11.15 4.53 15.49
C VAL A 34 12.14 3.45 15.94
N LYS A 35 13.27 3.87 16.53
CA LYS A 35 14.17 3.00 17.29
C LYS A 35 13.91 3.20 18.77
N VAL A 36 13.67 2.09 19.48
CA VAL A 36 13.38 2.12 20.92
C VAL A 36 14.26 1.14 21.68
N PRO A 37 14.67 1.46 22.93
CA PRO A 37 15.37 0.53 23.80
C PRO A 37 14.40 -0.54 24.33
N PHE A 38 14.61 -1.81 23.98
CA PHE A 38 13.72 -2.90 24.32
C PHE A 38 14.36 -3.96 25.23
N GLY A 39 13.57 -4.54 26.14
CA GLY A 39 13.98 -5.58 27.07
C GLY A 39 14.90 -5.08 28.20
N LYS A 40 15.40 -6.02 29.02
CA LYS A 40 16.29 -5.71 30.16
C LYS A 40 17.64 -5.15 29.73
N GLY A 41 18.12 -5.54 28.56
CA GLY A 41 19.42 -5.11 28.01
C GLY A 41 19.36 -3.82 27.20
N ASN A 42 18.22 -3.15 27.11
CA ASN A 42 18.02 -1.91 26.36
C ASN A 42 18.53 -1.98 24.89
N ARG A 43 18.43 -3.14 24.25
CA ARG A 43 18.83 -3.28 22.86
C ARG A 43 17.90 -2.46 21.97
N LEU A 44 18.47 -1.67 21.07
CA LEU A 44 17.68 -0.90 20.11
C LEU A 44 16.94 -1.84 19.16
N LYS A 45 15.63 -1.66 19.06
CA LYS A 45 14.73 -2.37 18.16
C LYS A 45 13.94 -1.36 17.32
N THR A 46 13.63 -1.74 16.09
CA THR A 46 12.66 -1.01 15.29
C THR A 46 11.28 -1.21 15.89
N ALA A 47 10.47 -0.18 15.87
CA ALA A 47 9.08 -0.22 16.31
C ALA A 47 8.21 0.70 15.44
N TYR A 48 6.93 0.40 15.38
CA TYR A 48 5.96 1.08 14.56
C TYR A 48 4.91 1.75 15.44
N VAL A 49 4.67 3.05 15.21
CA VAL A 49 3.78 3.87 16.04
C VAL A 49 2.33 3.66 15.61
N PHE A 50 1.50 3.25 16.56
CA PHE A 50 0.05 3.04 16.35
C PHE A 50 -0.79 4.12 17.02
N ASP A 51 -0.30 4.77 18.08
CA ASP A 51 -1.02 5.82 18.78
C ASP A 51 -0.05 6.88 19.32
N VAL A 52 -0.49 8.13 19.34
CA VAL A 52 0.28 9.26 19.86
C VAL A 52 -0.60 10.09 20.78
N ARG A 53 -0.14 10.34 22.02
CA ARG A 53 -0.87 11.07 23.06
C ARG A 53 -0.01 12.17 23.68
N ASN A 54 -0.66 13.20 24.17
CA ASN A 54 0.01 14.28 24.90
C ASN A 54 0.20 13.97 26.40
N GLU A 55 -0.54 13.00 26.93
CA GLU A 55 -0.55 12.61 28.33
C GLU A 55 -0.23 11.13 28.52
N ASN A 56 0.38 10.77 29.64
CA ASN A 56 0.61 9.39 30.05
C ASN A 56 -0.67 8.81 30.66
N THR A 57 -1.65 8.49 29.84
CA THR A 57 -2.95 7.96 30.28
C THR A 57 -2.87 6.57 30.91
N ASP A 58 -1.79 5.84 30.68
CA ASP A 58 -1.62 4.48 31.20
C ASP A 58 -0.93 4.48 32.58
N ASP A 59 -0.52 5.67 33.09
CA ASP A 59 0.18 5.90 34.37
C ASP A 59 1.35 4.93 34.65
N ILE A 60 2.10 4.57 33.61
CA ILE A 60 3.21 3.64 33.67
C ILE A 60 4.45 4.36 34.20
N PRO A 61 5.01 3.97 35.37
CA PRO A 61 6.21 4.58 35.87
C PRO A 61 7.46 4.16 35.08
N GLY A 62 8.46 5.05 34.98
CA GLY A 62 9.77 4.70 34.44
C GLY A 62 9.78 4.43 32.93
N LEU A 63 8.86 5.03 32.17
CA LEU A 63 8.81 4.89 30.71
C LEU A 63 10.13 5.24 30.05
N LYS A 64 10.61 4.38 29.17
CA LYS A 64 11.78 4.61 28.33
C LYS A 64 11.45 5.63 27.23
N THR A 65 12.50 6.28 26.71
CA THR A 65 12.38 7.29 25.66
C THR A 65 12.76 6.69 24.31
N VAL A 66 12.09 7.13 23.26
CA VAL A 66 12.48 6.87 21.86
C VAL A 66 13.89 7.35 21.62
N SER A 67 14.71 6.52 20.98
CA SER A 67 16.12 6.86 20.69
C SER A 67 16.25 7.64 19.39
N GLU A 68 15.42 7.32 18.39
CA GLU A 68 15.50 7.87 17.02
C GLU A 68 14.17 7.69 16.30
N ILE A 69 13.78 8.66 15.50
CA ILE A 69 12.72 8.52 14.49
C ILE A 69 13.41 8.22 13.15
N ILE A 70 12.99 7.13 12.50
CA ILE A 70 13.48 6.80 11.17
C ILE A 70 12.70 7.66 10.18
N SER A 71 13.35 8.66 9.62
CA SER A 71 12.72 9.66 8.75
C SER A 71 12.52 9.21 7.30
N ASP A 72 13.16 8.11 6.89
CA ASP A 72 13.14 7.66 5.49
C ASP A 72 11.73 7.34 4.99
N TYR A 73 10.85 6.88 5.88
CA TYR A 73 9.44 6.66 5.57
C TYR A 73 8.57 6.59 6.83
N SER A 74 7.30 6.94 6.65
CA SER A 74 6.22 6.63 7.59
C SER A 74 5.12 5.89 6.86
N LEU A 75 4.37 5.05 7.54
CA LEU A 75 3.21 4.40 6.97
C LEU A 75 2.05 5.40 6.87
N PRO A 76 1.31 5.45 5.77
CA PRO A 76 0.02 6.13 5.71
C PRO A 76 -0.94 5.59 6.78
N GLU A 77 -1.86 6.43 7.23
CA GLU A 77 -2.77 6.08 8.33
C GLU A 77 -3.70 4.91 7.99
N ASP A 78 -4.17 4.85 6.74
CA ASP A 78 -4.95 3.74 6.22
C ASP A 78 -4.22 2.39 6.34
N LEU A 79 -2.91 2.35 6.09
CA LEU A 79 -2.12 1.12 6.23
C LEU A 79 -1.90 0.72 7.68
N VAL A 80 -1.83 1.68 8.62
CA VAL A 80 -1.81 1.36 10.06
C VAL A 80 -3.15 0.74 10.47
N HIS A 81 -4.26 1.32 10.01
CA HIS A 81 -5.59 0.75 10.21
C HIS A 81 -5.70 -0.66 9.59
N MET A 82 -5.17 -0.87 8.38
CA MET A 82 -5.15 -2.20 7.76
C MET A 82 -4.40 -3.24 8.59
N CYS A 83 -3.34 -2.86 9.31
CA CYS A 83 -2.65 -3.77 10.23
C CYS A 83 -3.55 -4.18 11.42
N GLU A 84 -4.31 -3.23 11.98
CA GLU A 84 -5.28 -3.49 13.05
C GLU A 84 -6.41 -4.42 12.55
N TRP A 85 -6.98 -4.09 11.39
CA TRP A 85 -8.02 -4.90 10.76
C TRP A 85 -7.55 -6.33 10.44
N MET A 86 -6.31 -6.49 9.92
CA MET A 86 -5.76 -7.83 9.66
C MET A 86 -5.63 -8.65 10.93
N LYS A 87 -5.20 -8.03 12.04
CA LYS A 87 -5.11 -8.73 13.33
C LYS A 87 -6.47 -9.23 13.79
N GLU A 88 -7.49 -8.40 13.70
CA GLU A 88 -8.86 -8.77 14.15
C GLU A 88 -9.48 -9.82 13.23
N LYS A 89 -9.40 -9.62 11.92
CA LYS A 89 -10.06 -10.47 10.94
C LYS A 89 -9.37 -11.82 10.75
N TYR A 90 -8.04 -11.84 10.70
CA TYR A 90 -7.26 -13.04 10.39
C TYR A 90 -6.53 -13.62 11.61
N LEU A 91 -6.75 -13.06 12.81
CA LEU A 91 -6.17 -13.49 14.08
C LEU A 91 -4.64 -13.67 14.01
N CYS A 92 -3.98 -12.83 13.22
CA CYS A 92 -2.53 -12.79 13.09
C CYS A 92 -1.91 -11.83 14.13
N ARG A 93 -0.58 -11.80 14.22
CA ARG A 93 0.12 -10.80 15.03
C ARG A 93 0.12 -9.45 14.32
N TYR A 94 0.21 -8.35 15.07
CA TYR A 94 0.42 -7.01 14.49
C TYR A 94 1.63 -6.98 13.56
N ILE A 95 2.75 -7.61 13.98
CA ILE A 95 3.96 -7.63 13.17
C ILE A 95 3.78 -8.38 11.84
N ASP A 96 2.90 -9.38 11.77
CA ASP A 96 2.61 -10.07 10.53
C ASP A 96 1.87 -9.15 9.54
N GLY A 97 0.90 -8.36 10.02
CA GLY A 97 0.24 -7.32 9.24
C GLY A 97 1.21 -6.22 8.79
N ILE A 98 2.04 -5.72 9.71
CA ILE A 98 3.04 -4.70 9.41
C ILE A 98 3.99 -5.17 8.29
N LYS A 99 4.42 -6.43 8.30
CA LYS A 99 5.28 -7.00 7.24
C LYS A 99 4.62 -7.09 5.87
N CYS A 100 3.31 -7.01 5.79
CA CYS A 100 2.61 -6.91 4.51
C CYS A 100 2.65 -5.50 3.93
N VAL A 101 2.65 -4.47 4.78
CA VAL A 101 2.54 -3.07 4.36
C VAL A 101 3.90 -2.37 4.18
N ILE A 102 4.95 -2.85 4.84
CA ILE A 102 6.32 -2.33 4.65
C ILE A 102 7.05 -3.11 3.55
N PRO A 103 8.01 -2.48 2.86
CA PRO A 103 8.81 -3.20 1.87
C PRO A 103 9.73 -4.21 2.57
N PRO A 104 9.98 -5.37 1.98
CA PRO A 104 10.95 -6.31 2.51
C PRO A 104 12.38 -5.78 2.35
N GLY A 105 13.08 -5.58 3.46
CA GLY A 105 14.50 -5.22 3.47
C GLY A 105 14.76 -3.78 3.87
N GLU A 106 16.03 -3.48 4.06
CA GLU A 106 16.55 -2.12 4.30
C GLU A 106 16.76 -1.39 2.98
N ALA A 107 16.84 -0.06 3.05
CA ALA A 107 17.24 0.74 1.91
C ALA A 107 18.52 0.17 1.28
N PRO A 108 18.59 0.00 -0.04
CA PRO A 108 19.77 -0.55 -0.68
C PRO A 108 20.98 0.33 -0.36
N LYS A 109 22.04 -0.27 0.20
CA LYS A 109 23.32 0.41 0.43
C LYS A 109 23.78 1.00 -0.91
N ARG A 110 23.79 2.34 -1.01
CA ARG A 110 24.23 3.16 -2.15
C ARG A 110 24.48 2.37 -3.43
N GLY A 111 23.46 2.16 -4.22
CA GLY A 111 23.51 1.53 -5.53
C GLY A 111 22.54 2.23 -6.47
N ARG A 112 22.88 2.25 -7.76
CA ARG A 112 22.05 2.84 -8.81
C ARG A 112 20.64 2.22 -8.71
N ARG A 113 19.62 3.05 -8.51
CA ARG A 113 18.22 2.65 -8.65
C ARG A 113 18.07 2.00 -10.01
N ARG A 114 17.68 0.74 -10.06
CA ARG A 114 17.38 0.01 -11.29
C ARG A 114 15.89 -0.19 -11.34
N ASP A 115 15.23 0.72 -12.02
CA ASP A 115 13.85 0.46 -12.44
C ASP A 115 13.91 -0.63 -13.51
N PRO A 116 13.29 -1.81 -13.30
CA PRO A 116 13.30 -2.88 -14.29
C PRO A 116 12.58 -2.49 -15.59
N TYR A 117 11.85 -1.39 -15.59
CA TYR A 117 11.07 -0.88 -16.70
C TYR A 117 11.62 0.44 -17.28
N GLU A 118 12.76 0.95 -16.77
CA GLU A 118 13.37 2.23 -17.16
C GLU A 118 13.68 2.31 -18.67
N ASN A 119 13.96 1.16 -19.31
CA ASN A 119 14.31 1.08 -20.73
C ASN A 119 13.17 0.55 -21.62
N MET A 120 11.93 0.51 -21.12
CA MET A 120 10.81 0.13 -21.97
C MET A 120 10.48 1.29 -22.91
N GLU A 121 10.72 1.07 -24.21
CA GLU A 121 10.25 1.99 -25.24
C GLU A 121 8.72 1.92 -25.29
N THR A 122 8.08 3.06 -25.01
CA THR A 122 6.62 3.19 -25.02
C THR A 122 6.22 4.23 -26.06
N GLU A 123 5.40 3.84 -27.03
CA GLU A 123 4.76 4.80 -27.92
C GLU A 123 3.45 5.29 -27.25
N PRO A 124 3.22 6.61 -27.19
CA PRO A 124 1.98 7.14 -26.63
C PRO A 124 0.76 6.59 -27.36
N SER A 125 -0.18 6.05 -26.60
CA SER A 125 -1.44 5.51 -27.13
C SER A 125 -2.59 6.48 -26.91
N GLN A 126 -3.41 6.68 -27.95
CA GLN A 126 -4.64 7.46 -27.79
C GLN A 126 -5.78 6.59 -27.24
N ALA A 127 -6.66 7.25 -26.50
CA ALA A 127 -7.85 6.62 -25.96
C ALA A 127 -8.85 6.29 -27.07
N PRO A 128 -9.26 5.03 -27.28
CA PRO A 128 -10.33 4.69 -28.21
C PRO A 128 -11.67 5.25 -27.71
N GLN A 129 -12.63 5.38 -28.60
CA GLN A 129 -14.01 5.69 -28.20
C GLN A 129 -14.58 4.56 -27.34
N LEU A 130 -15.28 4.93 -26.28
CA LEU A 130 -16.00 3.97 -25.44
C LEU A 130 -17.20 3.40 -26.20
N THR A 131 -17.50 2.14 -25.97
CA THR A 131 -18.80 1.57 -26.38
C THR A 131 -19.92 2.16 -25.52
N PRO A 132 -21.20 2.08 -25.96
CA PRO A 132 -22.32 2.56 -25.16
C PRO A 132 -22.39 1.92 -23.77
N GLU A 133 -22.02 0.64 -23.63
CA GLU A 133 -21.99 -0.09 -22.36
C GLU A 133 -20.85 0.42 -21.44
N GLN A 134 -19.68 0.68 -22.00
CA GLN A 134 -18.55 1.24 -21.25
C GLN A 134 -18.84 2.67 -20.80
N ASP A 135 -19.47 3.47 -21.65
CA ASP A 135 -19.88 4.83 -21.33
C ASP A 135 -20.94 4.84 -20.22
N SER A 136 -21.93 3.95 -20.29
CA SER A 136 -22.91 3.76 -19.21
C SER A 136 -22.23 3.39 -17.89
N ALA A 137 -21.28 2.46 -17.89
CA ALA A 137 -20.52 2.10 -16.69
C ALA A 137 -19.74 3.30 -16.12
N MET A 138 -19.10 4.11 -16.98
CA MET A 138 -18.41 5.32 -16.56
C MET A 138 -19.34 6.37 -15.96
N HIS A 139 -20.56 6.51 -16.49
CA HIS A 139 -21.57 7.39 -15.91
C HIS A 139 -21.98 6.98 -14.50
N GLU A 140 -22.05 5.68 -14.23
CA GLU A 140 -22.34 5.18 -12.87
C GLU A 140 -21.17 5.33 -11.91
N ILE A 141 -19.92 5.14 -12.36
CA ILE A 141 -18.74 5.16 -11.51
C ILE A 141 -18.30 6.60 -11.17
N THR A 142 -18.29 7.49 -12.17
CA THR A 142 -17.72 8.84 -12.07
C THR A 142 -18.23 9.69 -10.89
N PRO A 143 -19.53 9.68 -10.53
CA PRO A 143 -20.03 10.44 -9.38
C PRO A 143 -19.33 10.06 -8.07
N TYR A 144 -19.07 8.76 -7.83
CA TYR A 144 -18.43 8.28 -6.61
C TYR A 144 -16.96 8.71 -6.52
N ILE A 145 -16.26 8.78 -7.67
CA ILE A 145 -14.89 9.31 -7.72
C ILE A 145 -14.88 10.78 -7.30
N LYS A 146 -15.75 11.61 -7.91
CA LYS A 146 -15.84 13.05 -7.63
C LYS A 146 -16.29 13.36 -6.21
N GLU A 147 -17.25 12.62 -5.70
CA GLU A 147 -17.80 12.81 -4.34
C GLU A 147 -16.93 12.17 -3.25
N ARG A 148 -15.85 11.47 -3.62
CA ARG A 148 -14.97 10.72 -2.70
C ARG A 148 -15.73 9.72 -1.83
N LYS A 149 -16.75 9.09 -2.40
CA LYS A 149 -17.59 8.10 -1.70
C LYS A 149 -17.15 6.68 -2.05
N HIS A 150 -16.99 5.86 -1.02
CA HIS A 150 -16.74 4.45 -1.24
C HIS A 150 -17.91 3.76 -1.91
N LYS A 151 -17.61 3.03 -2.98
CA LYS A 151 -18.54 2.11 -3.64
C LYS A 151 -17.77 0.99 -4.31
N THR A 152 -18.25 -0.23 -4.16
CA THR A 152 -17.75 -1.39 -4.88
C THR A 152 -18.59 -1.64 -6.13
N PHE A 153 -17.94 -1.75 -7.27
CA PHE A 153 -18.56 -2.08 -8.55
C PHE A 153 -18.05 -3.43 -9.03
N LEU A 154 -18.94 -4.30 -9.48
CA LEU A 154 -18.57 -5.52 -10.20
C LEU A 154 -18.80 -5.30 -11.69
N ILE A 155 -17.71 -5.37 -12.46
CA ILE A 155 -17.74 -5.22 -13.91
C ILE A 155 -17.73 -6.61 -14.55
N ASN A 156 -18.88 -7.06 -15.04
CA ASN A 156 -19.01 -8.33 -15.73
C ASN A 156 -18.84 -8.13 -17.23
N GLY A 157 -18.00 -8.94 -17.86
CA GLY A 157 -17.76 -8.90 -19.31
C GLY A 157 -16.88 -10.05 -19.74
N VAL A 158 -17.17 -10.56 -20.94
CA VAL A 158 -16.38 -11.64 -21.56
C VAL A 158 -14.93 -11.19 -21.82
N THR A 159 -14.05 -12.14 -22.07
CA THR A 159 -12.67 -11.86 -22.51
C THR A 159 -12.71 -10.98 -23.75
N SER A 160 -11.81 -9.99 -23.82
CA SER A 160 -11.76 -9.00 -24.94
C SER A 160 -12.96 -8.06 -25.06
N SER A 161 -13.84 -7.97 -24.07
CA SER A 161 -14.94 -6.98 -24.04
C SER A 161 -14.47 -5.53 -23.80
N GLY A 162 -13.18 -5.30 -23.67
CA GLY A 162 -12.63 -3.96 -23.41
C GLY A 162 -12.61 -3.54 -21.95
N LYS A 163 -12.70 -4.47 -20.97
CA LYS A 163 -12.57 -4.19 -19.53
C LYS A 163 -11.34 -3.34 -19.23
N THR A 164 -10.21 -3.64 -19.86
CA THR A 164 -8.96 -2.89 -19.65
C THR A 164 -9.08 -1.41 -20.05
N GLU A 165 -9.83 -1.09 -21.11
CA GLU A 165 -10.08 0.31 -21.46
C GLU A 165 -10.91 1.02 -20.39
N LEU A 166 -11.91 0.34 -19.84
CA LEU A 166 -12.70 0.89 -18.73
C LEU A 166 -11.81 1.14 -17.49
N TYR A 167 -10.89 0.24 -17.17
CA TYR A 167 -9.91 0.44 -16.09
C TYR A 167 -9.04 1.69 -16.33
N MET A 168 -8.58 1.89 -17.57
CA MET A 168 -7.81 3.09 -17.94
C MET A 168 -8.66 4.36 -17.79
N ARG A 169 -9.93 4.35 -18.20
CA ARG A 169 -10.84 5.51 -18.04
C ARG A 169 -11.11 5.84 -16.58
N VAL A 170 -11.34 4.83 -15.73
CA VAL A 170 -11.46 5.02 -14.29
C VAL A 170 -10.17 5.64 -13.73
N THR A 171 -9.01 5.11 -14.15
CA THR A 171 -7.69 5.64 -13.75
C THR A 171 -7.53 7.10 -14.15
N GLU A 172 -7.86 7.48 -15.40
CA GLU A 172 -7.84 8.86 -15.89
C GLU A 172 -8.66 9.77 -14.97
N LYS A 173 -9.91 9.38 -14.68
CA LYS A 173 -10.81 10.18 -13.83
C LYS A 173 -10.28 10.35 -12.42
N VAL A 174 -9.70 9.32 -11.82
CA VAL A 174 -9.10 9.41 -10.48
C VAL A 174 -7.87 10.32 -10.48
N LEU A 175 -7.03 10.25 -11.52
CA LEU A 175 -5.86 11.11 -11.67
C LEU A 175 -6.24 12.58 -11.89
N GLU A 176 -7.33 12.86 -12.64
CA GLU A 176 -7.89 14.20 -12.81
C GLU A 176 -8.30 14.84 -11.47
N GLU A 177 -8.82 14.03 -10.53
CA GLU A 177 -9.17 14.46 -9.18
C GLU A 177 -7.96 14.56 -8.21
N GLY A 178 -6.74 14.41 -8.74
CA GLY A 178 -5.51 14.52 -7.95
C GLY A 178 -5.18 13.28 -7.13
N ARG A 179 -5.88 12.15 -7.30
CA ARG A 179 -5.77 10.94 -6.48
C ARG A 179 -5.00 9.83 -7.19
N SER A 180 -4.67 8.78 -6.45
CA SER A 180 -3.84 7.65 -6.92
C SER A 180 -4.68 6.39 -7.14
N VAL A 181 -4.13 5.44 -7.90
CA VAL A 181 -4.83 4.20 -8.30
C VAL A 181 -3.96 2.98 -8.07
N ILE A 182 -4.55 1.92 -7.51
CA ILE A 182 -3.98 0.58 -7.48
C ILE A 182 -4.71 -0.27 -8.52
N ILE A 183 -3.95 -0.94 -9.38
CA ILE A 183 -4.44 -1.90 -10.36
C ILE A 183 -3.80 -3.24 -10.04
N LEU A 184 -4.61 -4.19 -9.60
CA LEU A 184 -4.18 -5.55 -9.30
C LEU A 184 -4.54 -6.46 -10.45
N VAL A 185 -3.54 -7.23 -10.88
CA VAL A 185 -3.71 -8.26 -11.91
C VAL A 185 -3.14 -9.58 -11.37
N PRO A 186 -3.67 -10.74 -11.78
CA PRO A 186 -3.06 -12.02 -11.45
C PRO A 186 -1.58 -12.03 -11.86
N GLU A 187 -0.72 -12.65 -11.06
CA GLU A 187 0.73 -12.60 -11.31
C GLU A 187 1.12 -13.15 -12.68
N ILE A 188 0.37 -14.14 -13.19
CA ILE A 188 0.54 -14.71 -14.54
C ILE A 188 0.20 -13.71 -15.65
N SER A 189 -0.72 -12.78 -15.38
CA SER A 189 -1.18 -11.73 -16.31
C SER A 189 -0.32 -10.46 -16.23
N LEU A 190 0.56 -10.34 -15.23
CA LEU A 190 1.47 -9.21 -15.07
C LEU A 190 2.67 -9.35 -16.02
N THR A 191 2.39 -9.29 -17.29
CA THR A 191 3.39 -9.41 -18.37
C THR A 191 3.97 -8.04 -18.74
N PRO A 192 5.17 -7.98 -19.36
CA PRO A 192 5.67 -6.73 -19.92
C PRO A 192 4.69 -6.02 -20.85
N GLN A 193 3.91 -6.77 -21.63
CA GLN A 193 2.88 -6.22 -22.51
C GLN A 193 1.77 -5.50 -21.71
N THR A 194 1.28 -6.10 -20.62
CA THR A 194 0.27 -5.50 -19.76
C THR A 194 0.80 -4.18 -19.17
N VAL A 195 2.01 -4.19 -18.61
CA VAL A 195 2.65 -2.99 -18.06
C VAL A 195 2.85 -1.93 -19.14
N ASN A 196 3.38 -2.32 -20.31
CA ASN A 196 3.62 -1.41 -21.43
C ASN A 196 2.33 -0.70 -21.89
N ARG A 197 1.21 -1.41 -21.93
CA ARG A 197 -0.09 -0.85 -22.31
C ARG A 197 -0.50 0.32 -21.41
N PHE A 198 -0.27 0.22 -20.10
CA PHE A 198 -0.53 1.31 -19.17
C PHE A 198 0.53 2.42 -19.28
N MET A 199 1.82 2.06 -19.46
CA MET A 199 2.89 3.04 -19.64
C MET A 199 2.70 3.86 -20.91
N SER A 200 2.23 3.26 -21.99
CA SER A 200 1.89 3.97 -23.23
C SER A 200 0.74 4.96 -23.08
N ARG A 201 -0.15 4.73 -22.10
CA ARG A 201 -1.29 5.63 -21.84
C ARG A 201 -0.98 6.74 -20.85
N PHE A 202 -0.21 6.45 -19.79
CA PHE A 202 -0.05 7.34 -18.64
C PHE A 202 1.37 7.88 -18.49
N GLY A 203 2.35 7.34 -19.22
CA GLY A 203 3.77 7.61 -19.01
C GLY A 203 4.38 6.68 -17.98
N SER A 204 5.64 6.29 -18.20
CA SER A 204 6.37 5.37 -17.31
C SER A 204 6.66 5.99 -15.93
N GLU A 205 6.82 7.31 -15.88
CA GLU A 205 7.08 8.07 -14.65
C GLU A 205 5.89 8.01 -13.67
N MET A 206 4.65 7.87 -14.17
CA MET A 206 3.44 7.80 -13.35
C MET A 206 3.23 6.42 -12.73
N ILE A 207 3.94 5.39 -13.19
CA ILE A 207 3.64 4.00 -12.88
C ILE A 207 4.75 3.38 -12.02
N ALA A 208 4.36 2.78 -10.90
CA ALA A 208 5.17 1.82 -10.14
C ALA A 208 4.66 0.40 -10.41
N VAL A 209 5.57 -0.59 -10.38
CA VAL A 209 5.21 -1.99 -10.60
C VAL A 209 5.70 -2.84 -9.43
N LEU A 210 4.81 -3.66 -8.84
CA LEU A 210 5.15 -4.53 -7.71
C LEU A 210 4.72 -5.99 -7.97
N HIS A 211 5.70 -6.90 -8.00
CA HIS A 211 5.46 -8.35 -8.13
C HIS A 211 6.59 -9.17 -7.49
N SER A 212 6.38 -10.49 -7.35
CA SER A 212 7.30 -11.40 -6.65
C SER A 212 8.68 -11.55 -7.33
N LYS A 213 8.74 -11.39 -8.65
CA LYS A 213 9.99 -11.54 -9.44
C LYS A 213 10.98 -10.38 -9.26
N LEU A 214 10.55 -9.26 -8.67
CA LEU A 214 11.45 -8.16 -8.33
C LEU A 214 12.37 -8.54 -7.18
N THR A 215 13.62 -8.12 -7.24
CA THR A 215 14.54 -8.20 -6.11
C THR A 215 14.05 -7.37 -4.93
N LYS A 216 14.54 -7.63 -3.72
CA LYS A 216 14.19 -6.84 -2.53
C LYS A 216 14.48 -5.35 -2.72
N GLY A 217 15.62 -5.01 -3.34
CA GLY A 217 15.98 -3.61 -3.64
C GLY A 217 15.03 -2.96 -4.64
N GLN A 218 14.68 -3.67 -5.73
CA GLN A 218 13.71 -3.15 -6.70
C GLN A 218 12.33 -2.94 -6.08
N ARG A 219 11.86 -3.88 -5.24
CA ARG A 219 10.59 -3.72 -4.51
C ARG A 219 10.61 -2.52 -3.56
N TYR A 220 11.73 -2.33 -2.86
CA TYR A 220 11.93 -1.15 -2.01
C TYR A 220 11.86 0.14 -2.83
N ASP A 221 12.58 0.21 -3.97
CA ASP A 221 12.60 1.41 -4.82
C ASP A 221 11.21 1.73 -5.39
N GLN A 222 10.45 0.73 -5.85
CA GLN A 222 9.06 0.93 -6.34
C GLN A 222 8.13 1.36 -5.20
N TRP A 223 8.26 0.76 -4.02
CA TRP A 223 7.51 1.15 -2.83
C TRP A 223 7.79 2.61 -2.44
N MET A 224 9.07 3.02 -2.45
CA MET A 224 9.48 4.39 -2.16
C MET A 224 8.99 5.38 -3.22
N ARG A 225 8.97 4.99 -4.50
CA ARG A 225 8.38 5.84 -5.56
C ARG A 225 6.92 6.15 -5.27
N VAL A 226 6.15 5.15 -4.85
CA VAL A 226 4.76 5.34 -4.42
C VAL A 226 4.71 6.26 -3.20
N ARG A 227 5.48 5.94 -2.15
CA ARG A 227 5.45 6.64 -0.86
C ARG A 227 5.82 8.12 -0.97
N THR A 228 6.74 8.46 -1.86
CA THR A 228 7.22 9.84 -2.07
C THR A 228 6.44 10.61 -3.15
N GLY A 229 5.37 10.04 -3.69
CA GLY A 229 4.57 10.66 -4.76
C GLY A 229 5.22 10.64 -6.14
N GLY A 230 6.33 9.91 -6.32
CA GLY A 230 7.01 9.72 -7.60
C GLY A 230 6.27 8.78 -8.57
N ALA A 231 5.22 8.11 -8.10
CA ALA A 231 4.27 7.37 -8.93
C ALA A 231 2.87 7.54 -8.36
N ARG A 232 1.86 7.59 -9.22
CA ARG A 232 0.45 7.74 -8.86
C ARG A 232 -0.41 6.55 -9.26
N ILE A 233 0.15 5.65 -10.04
CA ILE A 233 -0.46 4.39 -10.45
C ILE A 233 0.43 3.27 -9.97
N LEU A 234 -0.13 2.29 -9.26
CA LEU A 234 0.54 1.03 -9.01
C LEU A 234 -0.12 -0.06 -9.85
N ILE A 235 0.71 -0.81 -10.58
CA ILE A 235 0.31 -2.08 -11.19
C ILE A 235 1.01 -3.19 -10.43
N GLY A 236 0.26 -4.15 -9.92
CA GLY A 236 0.87 -5.21 -9.11
C GLY A 236 0.06 -6.47 -8.98
N ALA A 237 0.68 -7.48 -8.41
CA ALA A 237 0.01 -8.68 -7.95
C ALA A 237 -0.64 -8.44 -6.57
N ARG A 238 -1.18 -9.48 -5.96
CA ARG A 238 -1.88 -9.50 -4.67
C ARG A 238 -1.35 -8.51 -3.63
N SER A 239 -0.04 -8.51 -3.36
CA SER A 239 0.57 -7.64 -2.33
C SER A 239 0.55 -6.15 -2.66
N GLY A 240 0.28 -5.77 -3.90
CA GLY A 240 0.12 -4.39 -4.34
C GLY A 240 -1.01 -3.66 -3.64
N ILE A 241 -1.97 -4.41 -3.05
CA ILE A 241 -3.07 -3.84 -2.26
C ILE A 241 -2.57 -2.96 -1.10
N TYR A 242 -1.36 -3.18 -0.60
CA TYR A 242 -0.75 -2.44 0.50
C TYR A 242 0.23 -1.35 0.05
N ALA A 243 0.15 -0.90 -1.20
CA ALA A 243 0.97 0.21 -1.68
C ALA A 243 0.72 1.50 -0.89
N PRO A 244 1.77 2.24 -0.48
CA PRO A 244 1.68 3.32 0.51
C PRO A 244 1.29 4.67 -0.11
N PHE A 245 0.16 4.74 -0.81
CA PHE A 245 -0.41 5.99 -1.27
C PHE A 245 -0.99 6.80 -0.12
N ASP A 246 -0.83 8.12 -0.14
CA ASP A 246 -1.43 9.02 0.84
C ASP A 246 -2.90 9.34 0.50
N ASP A 247 -3.26 9.43 -0.78
CA ASP A 247 -4.63 9.70 -1.26
C ASP A 247 -5.00 8.69 -2.36
N LEU A 248 -5.56 7.56 -1.94
CA LEU A 248 -5.99 6.49 -2.82
C LEU A 248 -7.41 6.73 -3.31
N GLY A 249 -7.59 6.81 -4.64
CA GLY A 249 -8.88 7.11 -5.27
C GLY A 249 -9.62 5.92 -5.82
N ALA A 250 -8.90 4.88 -6.24
CA ALA A 250 -9.50 3.64 -6.71
C ALA A 250 -8.59 2.44 -6.52
N ILE A 251 -9.21 1.29 -6.32
CA ILE A 251 -8.59 -0.03 -6.36
C ILE A 251 -9.31 -0.82 -7.44
N ILE A 252 -8.58 -1.23 -8.47
CA ILE A 252 -9.08 -2.03 -9.58
C ILE A 252 -8.47 -3.42 -9.45
N ILE A 253 -9.31 -4.46 -9.53
CA ILE A 253 -8.89 -5.86 -9.45
C ILE A 253 -9.38 -6.56 -10.71
N ASP A 254 -8.43 -6.96 -11.55
CA ASP A 254 -8.72 -7.74 -12.74
C ASP A 254 -8.81 -9.22 -12.40
N GLU A 255 -9.74 -9.95 -13.05
CA GLU A 255 -9.97 -11.39 -12.85
C GLU A 255 -10.10 -11.74 -11.36
N GLU A 256 -11.02 -11.07 -10.64
CA GLU A 256 -11.16 -11.13 -9.18
C GLU A 256 -11.40 -12.55 -8.63
N HIS A 257 -11.89 -13.46 -9.48
CA HIS A 257 -12.13 -14.86 -9.14
C HIS A 257 -10.86 -15.72 -9.04
N GLU A 258 -9.69 -15.18 -9.43
CA GLU A 258 -8.43 -15.91 -9.41
C GLU A 258 -7.99 -16.26 -7.97
N ALA A 259 -7.72 -17.54 -7.75
CA ALA A 259 -7.30 -18.04 -6.44
C ALA A 259 -6.00 -17.39 -5.92
N SER A 260 -5.18 -16.84 -6.82
CA SER A 260 -3.93 -16.15 -6.48
C SER A 260 -4.12 -14.90 -5.60
N TYR A 261 -5.34 -14.38 -5.49
CA TYR A 261 -5.67 -13.27 -4.59
C TYR A 261 -5.79 -13.68 -3.12
N LYS A 262 -5.83 -14.98 -2.81
CA LYS A 262 -5.76 -15.49 -1.44
C LYS A 262 -4.34 -15.77 -1.01
N SER A 263 -3.96 -15.31 0.18
CA SER A 263 -2.64 -15.55 0.73
C SER A 263 -2.53 -16.92 1.39
N ASP A 264 -1.54 -17.71 1.00
CA ASP A 264 -1.21 -18.98 1.67
C ASP A 264 -0.35 -18.78 2.92
N MET A 265 0.31 -17.63 3.03
CA MET A 265 1.17 -17.26 4.15
C MET A 265 0.44 -16.39 5.17
N THR A 266 0.86 -16.44 6.42
CA THR A 266 0.34 -15.55 7.48
C THR A 266 0.76 -14.09 7.24
N PRO A 267 -0.22 -13.16 7.30
CA PRO A 267 -1.67 -13.38 7.43
C PRO A 267 -2.27 -13.97 6.15
N LYS A 268 -3.17 -14.94 6.30
CA LYS A 268 -3.87 -15.58 5.17
C LYS A 268 -5.00 -14.70 4.65
N TYR A 269 -4.67 -13.48 4.24
CA TYR A 269 -5.67 -12.50 3.81
C TYR A 269 -6.21 -12.80 2.42
N ASP A 270 -7.46 -12.39 2.22
CA ASP A 270 -8.09 -12.27 0.91
C ASP A 270 -7.95 -10.83 0.42
N THR A 271 -7.44 -10.65 -0.81
CA THR A 271 -7.18 -9.33 -1.38
C THR A 271 -8.47 -8.56 -1.66
N ILE A 272 -9.56 -9.27 -2.01
CA ILE A 272 -10.86 -8.63 -2.25
C ILE A 272 -11.38 -8.02 -0.95
N ASP A 273 -11.34 -8.80 0.14
CA ASP A 273 -11.71 -8.31 1.46
C ASP A 273 -10.85 -7.10 1.89
N ALA A 274 -9.53 -7.20 1.67
CA ALA A 274 -8.60 -6.11 1.98
C ALA A 274 -8.86 -4.86 1.13
N ALA A 275 -9.23 -5.02 -0.14
CA ALA A 275 -9.56 -3.90 -1.02
C ALA A 275 -10.87 -3.21 -0.60
N VAL A 276 -11.89 -3.98 -0.24
CA VAL A 276 -13.15 -3.44 0.27
C VAL A 276 -12.95 -2.67 1.56
N GLU A 277 -12.17 -3.23 2.50
CA GLU A 277 -11.87 -2.54 3.76
C GLU A 277 -11.07 -1.27 3.52
N ARG A 278 -9.99 -1.36 2.73
CA ARG A 278 -9.16 -0.20 2.42
C ARG A 278 -9.92 0.91 1.70
N GLY A 279 -10.91 0.56 0.89
CA GLY A 279 -11.78 1.53 0.21
C GLY A 279 -12.79 2.22 1.13
N ARG A 280 -13.05 1.69 2.35
CA ARG A 280 -13.96 2.29 3.34
C ARG A 280 -13.28 3.33 4.24
N ILE A 281 -11.97 3.23 4.39
CA ILE A 281 -11.14 4.16 5.15
C ILE A 281 -10.95 5.46 4.37
#